data_84340ed32cc8963c870581a4bc79f1b1
#
_entry.id   84340ed32cc8963c870581a4bc79f1b1
#
_cell.length_a   1.000
_cell.length_b   1.000
_cell.length_c   1.000
_cell.angle_alpha   90.00
_cell.angle_beta   90.00
_cell.angle_gamma   90.00
#
_symmetry.space_group_name_H-M   'P 1'
#
loop_
_entity.id
_entity.type
_entity.pdbx_description
1 polymer ?
#
loop_
_entity_poly.entity_id
_entity_poly.type
_entity_poly.pdbx_seq_one_letter_code
_entity_poly.pdbx_strand_id
1 'polypeptide(L)'
;MITTKKEFHSDPSTLYLAKSRIETLKRMADRYGRITVHDVQLIFGKIDGDWTTLEAVSHGWKNANFFFPIWLKDGWHVTMPNPKKF
;
A
#
# COMPACT_ATOMS: atom_id res chain seq x y z
N MET A 1 14.46 -17.56 -9.86
CA MET A 1 13.80 -17.29 -9.01
C MET A 1 12.53 -17.09 -9.25
N ILE A 2 11.79 -17.09 -8.52
CA ILE A 2 10.65 -16.86 -8.67
C ILE A 2 10.13 -15.93 -8.03
N THR A 3 9.58 -15.15 -8.48
CA THR A 3 8.99 -14.30 -7.83
C THR A 3 7.72 -14.47 -7.86
N THR A 4 7.22 -14.84 -6.92
CA THR A 4 5.88 -14.91 -6.91
C THR A 4 5.42 -13.62 -6.71
N LYS A 5 4.37 -13.26 -7.27
CA LYS A 5 3.74 -12.14 -7.05
C LYS A 5 3.29 -12.12 -5.72
N LYS A 6 3.61 -11.20 -4.96
CA LYS A 6 3.12 -11.06 -3.70
C LYS A 6 2.23 -9.91 -3.60
N GLU A 7 1.17 -10.06 -2.90
CA GLU A 7 0.33 -8.94 -2.56
C GLU A 7 0.83 -8.38 -1.26
N PHE A 8 0.86 -7.09 -1.13
CA PHE A 8 1.28 -6.45 0.09
C PHE A 8 0.06 -6.15 0.95
N HIS A 9 0.18 -6.36 2.23
CA HIS A 9 -0.92 -6.11 3.16
C HIS A 9 -0.48 -5.14 4.24
N SER A 10 -1.40 -4.30 4.64
CA SER A 10 -1.16 -3.41 5.78
C SER A 10 -1.36 -4.17 7.09
N ASP A 11 -1.06 -3.52 8.19
CA ASP A 11 -1.40 -4.05 9.51
C ASP A 11 -2.92 -4.14 9.67
N PRO A 12 -3.41 -5.01 10.54
CA PRO A 12 -4.85 -5.14 10.75
C PRO A 12 -5.47 -3.87 11.32
N SER A 13 -6.69 -3.60 10.90
CA SER A 13 -7.41 -2.42 11.36
C SER A 13 -8.90 -2.66 11.21
N THR A 14 -9.70 -1.63 11.40
CA THR A 14 -11.13 -1.72 11.14
C THR A 14 -11.40 -1.47 9.66
N LEU A 15 -12.53 -1.91 9.19
CA LEU A 15 -12.92 -1.65 7.80
C LEU A 15 -12.99 -0.15 7.53
N TYR A 16 -13.47 0.62 8.48
CA TYR A 16 -13.56 2.05 8.34
C TYR A 16 -12.18 2.67 8.10
N LEU A 17 -11.19 2.28 8.89
CA LEU A 17 -9.83 2.80 8.72
C LEU A 17 -9.21 2.34 7.40
N ALA A 18 -9.45 1.09 7.02
CA ALA A 18 -8.92 0.60 5.74
C ALA A 18 -9.46 1.43 4.58
N LYS A 19 -10.76 1.67 4.57
CA LYS A 19 -11.37 2.49 3.51
C LYS A 19 -10.89 3.93 3.54
N SER A 20 -10.78 4.50 4.73
CA SER A 20 -10.34 5.89 4.88
C SER A 20 -8.93 6.09 4.38
N ARG A 21 -8.05 5.14 4.67
CA ARG A 21 -6.66 5.21 4.22
C ARG A 21 -6.55 5.07 2.71
N ILE A 22 -7.38 4.21 2.11
CA ILE A 22 -7.42 4.07 0.66
C ILE A 22 -7.85 5.40 0.02
N GLU A 23 -8.85 6.05 0.59
CA GLU A 23 -9.29 7.35 0.06
C GLU A 23 -8.20 8.40 0.15
N THR A 24 -7.44 8.41 1.24
CA THR A 24 -6.31 9.31 1.39
C THR A 24 -5.27 9.06 0.30
N LEU A 25 -4.96 7.79 0.04
CA LEU A 25 -4.00 7.44 -1.00
C LEU A 25 -4.49 7.82 -2.39
N LYS A 26 -5.77 7.66 -2.66
CA LYS A 26 -6.35 8.10 -3.93
C LYS A 26 -6.17 9.59 -4.15
N ARG A 27 -6.43 10.38 -3.12
CA ARG A 27 -6.23 11.83 -3.20
C ARG A 27 -4.77 12.19 -3.39
N MET A 28 -3.86 11.48 -2.73
CA MET A 28 -2.43 11.71 -2.90
C MET A 28 -2.00 11.38 -4.33
N ALA A 29 -2.48 10.28 -4.88
CA ALA A 29 -2.15 9.90 -6.24
C ALA A 29 -2.67 10.93 -7.24
N ASP A 30 -3.86 11.46 -7.02
CA ASP A 30 -4.41 12.50 -7.88
C ASP A 30 -3.60 13.78 -7.79
N ARG A 31 -3.12 14.12 -6.61
CA ARG A 31 -2.42 15.37 -6.39
C ARG A 31 -0.97 15.31 -6.87
N TYR A 32 -0.29 14.22 -6.60
CA TYR A 32 1.14 14.12 -6.89
C TYR A 32 1.47 13.27 -8.11
N GLY A 33 0.48 12.63 -8.69
CA GLY A 33 0.68 11.79 -9.87
C GLY A 33 1.14 10.38 -9.56
N ARG A 34 1.45 10.10 -8.32
CA ARG A 34 1.87 8.75 -7.90
C ARG A 34 1.95 8.68 -6.38
N ILE A 35 2.01 7.46 -5.86
CA ILE A 35 2.25 7.23 -4.45
C ILE A 35 3.42 6.27 -4.32
N THR A 36 4.27 6.49 -3.34
CA THR A 36 5.45 5.64 -3.13
C THR A 36 5.16 4.66 -1.99
N VAL A 37 5.99 3.64 -1.91
CA VAL A 37 5.93 2.71 -0.78
C VAL A 37 6.13 3.47 0.53
N HIS A 38 6.99 4.48 0.53
CA HIS A 38 7.23 5.31 1.70
C HIS A 38 5.95 6.03 2.14
N ASP A 39 5.17 6.57 1.19
CA ASP A 39 3.90 7.22 1.50
C ASP A 39 2.94 6.25 2.16
N VAL A 40 2.87 5.03 1.65
CA VAL A 40 2.00 4.00 2.20
C VAL A 40 2.45 3.63 3.62
N GLN A 41 3.75 3.52 3.85
CA GLN A 41 4.27 3.23 5.18
C GLN A 41 3.91 4.32 6.17
N LEU A 42 3.93 5.59 5.75
CA LEU A 42 3.54 6.68 6.63
C LEU A 42 2.07 6.64 7.00
N ILE A 43 1.22 6.23 6.08
CA ILE A 43 -0.22 6.20 6.31
C ILE A 43 -0.66 4.94 7.05
N PHE A 44 -0.13 3.78 6.68
CA PHE A 44 -0.55 2.53 7.26
C PHE A 44 0.34 2.05 8.41
N GLY A 45 1.48 2.68 8.58
CA GLY A 45 2.45 2.27 9.56
C GLY A 45 3.36 1.21 8.99
N LYS A 46 2.93 -0.03 9.01
CA LYS A 46 3.77 -1.10 8.53
C LYS A 46 3.11 -1.84 7.41
N ILE A 47 3.87 -2.25 6.44
CA ILE A 47 3.39 -3.12 5.37
C ILE A 47 4.40 -4.24 5.20
N ASP A 48 4.01 -5.27 4.46
CA ASP A 48 4.86 -6.44 4.24
C ASP A 48 6.15 -6.08 3.53
N GLY A 49 7.17 -6.82 3.82
CA GLY A 49 8.45 -6.72 3.15
C GLY A 49 9.44 -5.79 3.85
N ASP A 50 10.71 -5.98 3.53
CA ASP A 50 11.74 -5.14 4.07
C ASP A 50 12.13 -4.14 3.01
N TRP A 51 11.89 -2.89 3.29
CA TRP A 51 12.17 -1.83 2.34
C TRP A 51 13.21 -0.89 2.91
N THR A 52 14.30 -0.69 2.17
CA THR A 52 15.23 0.37 2.54
C THR A 52 14.57 1.71 2.18
N THR A 53 15.07 2.80 2.74
CA THR A 53 14.53 4.12 2.44
C THR A 53 14.59 4.41 0.94
N LEU A 54 15.70 4.08 0.31
CA LEU A 54 15.85 4.32 -1.12
C LEU A 54 14.85 3.51 -1.95
N GLU A 55 14.66 2.24 -1.59
CA GLU A 55 13.69 1.41 -2.28
C GLU A 55 12.27 1.93 -2.09
N ALA A 56 11.95 2.33 -0.87
CA ALA A 56 10.61 2.80 -0.56
C ALA A 56 10.25 4.07 -1.33
N VAL A 57 11.19 4.96 -1.57
CA VAL A 57 10.91 6.19 -2.30
C VAL A 57 11.01 6.02 -3.82
N SER A 58 11.64 4.94 -4.29
CA SER A 58 11.79 4.70 -5.71
C SER A 58 10.79 3.73 -6.29
N HIS A 59 9.97 3.13 -5.47
CA HIS A 59 8.95 2.17 -5.89
C HIS A 59 7.57 2.63 -5.43
N GLY A 60 6.58 2.26 -6.17
CA GLY A 60 5.21 2.58 -5.78
C GLY A 60 4.20 2.32 -6.89
N TRP A 61 3.18 3.14 -6.92
CA TRP A 61 2.05 2.96 -7.83
C TRP A 61 1.65 4.30 -8.43
N LYS A 62 1.09 4.27 -9.64
CA LYS A 62 0.62 5.48 -10.28
C LYS A 62 -0.71 5.93 -9.70
N ASN A 63 -1.49 5.02 -9.18
CA ASN A 63 -2.78 5.32 -8.57
C ASN A 63 -3.11 4.26 -7.55
N ALA A 64 -4.18 4.44 -6.81
CA ALA A 64 -4.62 3.50 -5.78
C ALA A 64 -5.87 2.71 -6.22
N ASN A 65 -6.08 2.55 -7.52
CA ASN A 65 -7.29 1.90 -8.02
C ASN A 65 -7.37 0.42 -7.66
N PHE A 66 -6.25 -0.21 -7.41
CA PHE A 66 -6.24 -1.64 -7.07
C PHE A 66 -5.90 -1.88 -5.60
N PHE A 67 -6.14 -0.89 -4.77
CA PHE A 67 -6.01 -1.04 -3.32
C PHE A 67 -7.40 -1.35 -2.78
N PHE A 68 -7.55 -2.47 -2.09
CA PHE A 68 -8.85 -2.90 -1.60
C PHE A 68 -8.77 -3.36 -0.16
N PRO A 69 -9.83 -3.17 0.63
CA PRO A 69 -9.88 -3.76 1.96
C PRO A 69 -10.12 -5.27 1.83
N ILE A 70 -9.47 -6.04 2.67
CA ILE A 70 -9.61 -7.49 2.66
C ILE A 70 -9.68 -7.97 4.10
N TRP A 71 -10.54 -8.93 4.38
CA TRP A 71 -10.64 -9.51 5.70
C TRP A 71 -9.69 -10.69 5.81
N LEU A 72 -8.83 -10.63 6.81
CA LEU A 72 -7.92 -11.73 7.14
C LEU A 72 -8.21 -12.15 8.58
N LYS A 73 -7.53 -13.19 9.04
CA LYS A 73 -7.81 -13.74 10.36
C LYS A 73 -7.81 -12.74 11.48
N ASP A 74 -6.92 -11.77 11.43
CA ASP A 74 -6.69 -10.83 12.51
C ASP A 74 -7.36 -9.48 12.30
N GLY A 75 -8.11 -9.30 11.23
CA GLY A 75 -8.83 -8.05 11.02
C GLY A 75 -8.85 -7.63 9.56
N TRP A 76 -9.20 -6.37 9.34
CA TRP A 76 -9.23 -5.81 8.00
C TRP A 76 -7.87 -5.26 7.62
N HIS A 77 -7.44 -5.58 6.43
CA HIS A 77 -6.17 -5.12 5.88
C HIS A 77 -6.45 -4.42 4.55
N VAL A 78 -5.48 -3.73 4.02
CA VAL A 78 -5.57 -3.21 2.67
C VAL A 78 -4.60 -4.04 1.83
N THR A 79 -5.11 -4.67 0.78
CA THR A 79 -4.28 -5.40 -0.14
C THR A 79 -3.89 -4.49 -1.28
N MET A 80 -2.67 -4.60 -1.72
CA MET A 80 -2.07 -3.72 -2.72
C MET A 80 -1.31 -4.54 -3.73
N PRO A 81 -1.32 -4.15 -5.00
CA PRO A 81 -0.48 -4.86 -5.98
C PRO A 81 1.01 -4.61 -5.70
N ASN A 82 1.87 -5.40 -6.31
CA ASN A 82 3.30 -5.20 -6.14
C ASN A 82 3.69 -3.82 -6.66
N PRO A 83 4.43 -3.05 -5.88
CA PRO A 83 4.89 -1.75 -6.36
C PRO A 83 5.95 -1.93 -7.45
N LYS A 84 6.03 -0.96 -8.33
CA LYS A 84 7.00 -0.99 -9.41
C LYS A 84 7.97 0.14 -9.25
N LYS A 85 9.18 -0.07 -9.74
CA LYS A 85 10.16 0.98 -9.73
C LYS A 85 9.75 2.07 -10.72
N PHE A 86 9.86 3.30 -10.30
CA PHE A 86 9.55 4.44 -11.15
C PHE A 86 10.64 4.73 -12.18
#